data_5fde87242997ccf298beb755735655aa
#
_entry.id   5fde87242997ccf298beb755735655aa
#
_cell.length_a   1.000
_cell.length_b   1.000
_cell.length_c   1.000
_cell.angle_alpha   90.00
_cell.angle_beta   90.00
_cell.angle_gamma   90.00
#
_symmetry.space_group_name_H-M   'P 1'
#
loop_
_entity.id
_entity.type
_entity.pdbx_description
1 polymer ?
#
loop_
_entity_poly.entity_id
_entity_poly.type
_entity_poly.pdbx_seq_one_letter_code
_entity_poly.pdbx_strand_id
1 'polypeptide(L)'
;IVSGSAVSLLFGGANCMMMQFRGRLFLVGDLSALRTAVNVAGTYSLDISAAFVLAALLSLVGCLLAISLGGKPDLGKKERLVTRGAALACAGIYTMAVFYGGIFETNGIRLTWNENDFEESPVLYFVESIRSMNVDQPEGYSKEALAAISAESALPVGGKKPHVIAIMNEAFSDLRRIGDFETNVEITPFIDGLTENTVRGAVYSSVFGGSTANSEFELLTGMTMAFIPKGAAPYQSYIKYEKDSLVSVLEAQGYTSAALHPYDASGWNREAVYDCFGFDEVRFIDEFQNKRYLRGYVTDESNFENLIGRYEARNEGERLFLFNITMQNHGSYKSESYESTVSISGHEGEFPQAEQYLSLLRETDKAVNELI
;
A
#
# COMPACT_ATOMS: atom_id res chain seq x y z
N ILE A 1 21.34 -6.41 27.20
CA ILE A 1 22.13 -6.53 25.95
C ILE A 1 21.37 -7.43 24.96
N VAL A 2 21.09 -8.71 25.28
CA VAL A 2 20.43 -9.66 24.36
C VAL A 2 19.12 -9.11 23.81
N SER A 3 18.24 -8.61 24.68
CA SER A 3 16.94 -8.01 24.22
C SER A 3 17.14 -6.78 23.34
N GLY A 4 18.11 -5.92 23.68
CA GLY A 4 18.43 -4.75 22.87
C GLY A 4 18.97 -5.12 21.50
N SER A 5 19.89 -6.09 21.42
CA SER A 5 20.41 -6.59 20.15
C SER A 5 19.32 -7.23 19.28
N ALA A 6 18.41 -7.99 19.87
CA ALA A 6 17.28 -8.58 19.15
C ALA A 6 16.36 -7.51 18.55
N VAL A 7 16.00 -6.48 19.33
CA VAL A 7 15.18 -5.36 18.86
C VAL A 7 15.88 -4.59 17.73
N SER A 8 17.19 -4.31 17.88
CA SER A 8 17.97 -3.63 16.85
C SER A 8 18.05 -4.42 15.54
N LEU A 9 18.23 -5.75 15.62
CA LEU A 9 18.25 -6.62 14.43
C LEU A 9 16.89 -6.69 13.76
N LEU A 10 15.80 -6.81 14.52
CA LEU A 10 14.45 -6.79 13.97
C LEU A 10 14.14 -5.46 13.27
N PHE A 11 14.50 -4.36 13.91
CA PHE A 11 14.32 -3.03 13.35
C PHE A 11 15.19 -2.81 12.09
N GLY A 12 16.46 -3.22 12.13
CA GLY A 12 17.35 -3.18 10.96
C GLY A 12 16.84 -4.03 9.81
N GLY A 13 16.36 -5.25 10.09
CA GLY A 13 15.73 -6.12 9.11
C GLY A 13 14.49 -5.50 8.47
N ALA A 14 13.60 -4.91 9.28
CA ALA A 14 12.42 -4.22 8.78
C ALA A 14 12.80 -3.05 7.86
N ASN A 15 13.82 -2.25 8.22
CA ASN A 15 14.29 -1.17 7.35
C ASN A 15 14.89 -1.70 6.05
N CYS A 16 15.70 -2.77 6.08
CA CYS A 16 16.22 -3.39 4.84
C CYS A 16 15.10 -3.84 3.92
N MET A 17 14.05 -4.47 4.46
CA MET A 17 12.89 -4.88 3.68
C MET A 17 12.15 -3.69 3.09
N MET A 18 11.90 -2.66 3.88
CA MET A 18 11.17 -1.47 3.41
C MET A 18 11.94 -0.72 2.33
N MET A 19 13.26 -0.56 2.46
CA MET A 19 14.12 0.01 1.42
C MET A 19 14.09 -0.80 0.13
N GLN A 20 14.13 -2.14 0.24
CA GLN A 20 14.13 -3.03 -0.92
C GLN A 20 12.79 -3.02 -1.68
N PHE A 21 11.65 -2.99 -0.97
CA PHE A 21 10.33 -3.15 -1.58
C PHE A 21 9.57 -1.85 -1.79
N ARG A 22 9.88 -0.81 -1.02
CA ARG A 22 9.16 0.47 -1.06
C ARG A 22 10.06 1.68 -1.29
N GLY A 23 11.38 1.50 -1.38
CA GLY A 23 12.33 2.58 -1.57
C GLY A 23 12.36 3.59 -0.42
N ARG A 24 11.91 3.22 0.79
CA ARG A 24 11.88 4.09 1.96
C ARG A 24 12.12 3.35 3.27
N LEU A 25 12.43 4.09 4.31
CA LEU A 25 12.62 3.55 5.65
C LEU A 25 11.30 3.10 6.30
N PHE A 26 11.42 2.25 7.31
CA PHE A 26 10.30 1.73 8.09
C PHE A 26 9.68 2.82 8.97
N LEU A 27 8.35 2.95 8.91
CA LEU A 27 7.55 3.93 9.63
C LEU A 27 6.61 3.24 10.63
N VAL A 28 6.18 3.99 11.66
CA VAL A 28 5.21 3.45 12.62
C VAL A 28 3.89 3.05 11.96
N GLY A 29 3.46 3.77 10.92
CA GLY A 29 2.26 3.45 10.13
C GLY A 29 2.31 2.06 9.50
N ASP A 30 3.51 1.57 9.14
CA ASP A 30 3.67 0.24 8.56
C ASP A 30 3.30 -0.89 9.51
N LEU A 31 3.31 -0.64 10.83
CA LEU A 31 2.85 -1.61 11.82
C LEU A 31 1.38 -2.00 11.61
N SER A 32 0.55 -1.10 11.11
CA SER A 32 -0.84 -1.37 10.79
C SER A 32 -0.99 -2.31 9.58
N ALA A 33 0.00 -2.31 8.67
CA ALA A 33 0.02 -3.13 7.46
C ALA A 33 0.72 -4.49 7.64
N LEU A 34 1.19 -4.86 8.86
CA LEU A 34 1.95 -6.09 9.09
C LEU A 34 1.20 -7.35 8.62
N ARG A 35 -0.11 -7.44 8.87
CA ARG A 35 -0.92 -8.58 8.43
C ARG A 35 -0.91 -8.70 6.90
N THR A 36 -1.12 -7.60 6.20
CA THR A 36 -1.06 -7.55 4.73
C THR A 36 0.33 -7.93 4.23
N ALA A 37 1.39 -7.41 4.86
CA ALA A 37 2.77 -7.74 4.50
C ALA A 37 3.09 -9.23 4.64
N VAL A 38 2.60 -9.88 5.71
CA VAL A 38 2.77 -11.33 5.92
C VAL A 38 2.07 -12.13 4.83
N ASN A 39 0.87 -11.73 4.41
CA ASN A 39 0.11 -12.44 3.37
C ASN A 39 0.83 -12.45 2.02
N VAL A 40 1.56 -11.38 1.69
CA VAL A 40 2.30 -11.27 0.43
C VAL A 40 3.78 -11.67 0.53
N ALA A 41 4.31 -11.91 1.74
CA ALA A 41 5.74 -12.17 1.97
C ALA A 41 6.27 -13.37 1.19
N GLY A 42 5.44 -14.41 0.96
CA GLY A 42 5.81 -15.60 0.21
C GLY A 42 6.07 -15.36 -1.28
N THR A 43 5.63 -14.24 -1.83
CA THR A 43 5.79 -13.89 -3.26
C THR A 43 7.05 -13.06 -3.53
N TYR A 44 7.74 -12.61 -2.48
CA TYR A 44 8.95 -11.79 -2.57
C TYR A 44 10.20 -12.58 -2.23
N SER A 45 11.24 -12.45 -3.03
CA SER A 45 12.60 -12.91 -2.70
C SER A 45 13.30 -11.84 -1.85
N LEU A 46 13.71 -12.21 -0.65
CA LEU A 46 14.49 -11.34 0.23
C LEU A 46 15.98 -11.44 -0.13
N ASP A 47 16.55 -10.35 -0.63
CA ASP A 47 18.00 -10.26 -0.79
C ASP A 47 18.63 -9.79 0.54
N ILE A 48 19.14 -10.75 1.31
CA ILE A 48 19.78 -10.46 2.59
C ILE A 48 21.18 -9.95 2.31
N SER A 49 21.44 -8.67 2.59
CA SER A 49 22.76 -8.08 2.37
C SER A 49 23.84 -8.69 3.26
N ALA A 50 25.07 -8.81 2.75
CA ALA A 50 26.22 -9.29 3.53
C ALA A 50 26.45 -8.42 4.77
N ALA A 51 26.18 -7.13 4.70
CA ALA A 51 26.26 -6.21 5.83
C ALA A 51 25.28 -6.58 6.95
N PHE A 52 24.05 -6.95 6.62
CA PHE A 52 23.05 -7.40 7.60
C PHE A 52 23.48 -8.71 8.28
N VAL A 53 23.98 -9.67 7.49
CA VAL A 53 24.52 -10.94 8.02
C VAL A 53 25.69 -10.68 8.99
N LEU A 54 26.61 -9.80 8.61
CA LEU A 54 27.73 -9.41 9.47
C LEU A 54 27.26 -8.74 10.76
N ALA A 55 26.30 -7.82 10.68
CA ALA A 55 25.71 -7.18 11.86
C ALA A 55 25.05 -8.18 12.80
N ALA A 56 24.34 -9.18 12.26
CA ALA A 56 23.72 -10.26 13.02
C ALA A 56 24.78 -11.13 13.73
N LEU A 57 25.86 -11.50 13.03
CA LEU A 57 26.97 -12.26 13.60
C LEU A 57 27.69 -11.48 14.70
N LEU A 58 27.99 -10.19 14.48
CA LEU A 58 28.63 -9.35 15.49
C LEU A 58 27.73 -9.16 16.73
N SER A 59 26.43 -9.01 16.53
CA SER A 59 25.45 -8.95 17.61
C SER A 59 25.42 -10.26 18.42
N LEU A 60 25.45 -11.40 17.74
CA LEU A 60 25.50 -12.71 18.39
C LEU A 60 26.77 -12.86 19.21
N VAL A 61 27.95 -12.55 18.66
CA VAL A 61 29.23 -12.59 19.36
C VAL A 61 29.19 -11.65 20.56
N GLY A 62 28.71 -10.43 20.42
CA GLY A 62 28.56 -9.47 21.53
C GLY A 62 27.63 -9.99 22.63
N CYS A 63 26.53 -10.65 22.29
CA CYS A 63 25.66 -11.31 23.27
C CYS A 63 26.34 -12.46 23.99
N LEU A 64 27.05 -13.31 23.27
CA LEU A 64 27.79 -14.42 23.87
C LEU A 64 28.91 -13.93 24.82
N LEU A 65 29.64 -12.91 24.42
CA LEU A 65 30.64 -12.26 25.27
C LEU A 65 30.00 -11.63 26.53
N ALA A 66 28.88 -10.92 26.36
CA ALA A 66 28.17 -10.34 27.49
C ALA A 66 27.64 -11.39 28.49
N ILE A 67 27.21 -12.55 27.98
CA ILE A 67 26.76 -13.67 28.83
C ILE A 67 27.96 -14.33 29.53
N SER A 68 29.06 -14.51 28.81
CA SER A 68 30.25 -15.22 29.35
C SER A 68 31.08 -14.35 30.31
N LEU A 69 31.18 -13.05 30.04
CA LEU A 69 31.96 -12.10 30.85
C LEU A 69 31.11 -11.40 31.91
N GLY A 70 29.79 -11.36 31.73
CA GLY A 70 28.86 -10.72 32.64
C GLY A 70 28.73 -11.50 33.96
N GLY A 71 29.44 -11.10 35.00
CA GLY A 71 29.20 -11.57 36.36
C GLY A 71 27.76 -11.23 36.78
N LYS A 72 27.04 -12.16 37.38
CA LYS A 72 25.73 -11.85 37.98
C LYS A 72 25.96 -10.93 39.17
N PRO A 73 25.55 -9.66 39.16
CA PRO A 73 25.67 -8.85 40.36
C PRO A 73 24.81 -9.49 41.44
N ASP A 74 25.42 -9.79 42.57
CA ASP A 74 24.73 -10.35 43.76
C ASP A 74 23.94 -9.23 44.45
N LEU A 75 22.87 -8.76 43.74
CA LEU A 75 21.99 -7.72 44.26
C LEU A 75 20.89 -8.37 45.09
N GLY A 76 20.69 -7.88 46.30
CA GLY A 76 19.53 -8.24 47.12
C GLY A 76 18.20 -7.89 46.43
N LYS A 77 17.09 -8.53 46.87
CA LYS A 77 15.73 -8.27 46.25
C LYS A 77 15.39 -6.78 46.23
N LYS A 78 15.71 -6.03 47.27
CA LYS A 78 15.44 -4.59 47.37
C LYS A 78 16.27 -3.78 46.37
N GLU A 79 17.55 -4.09 46.22
CA GLU A 79 18.44 -3.42 45.29
C GLU A 79 18.07 -3.69 43.83
N ARG A 80 17.66 -4.92 43.48
CA ARG A 80 17.11 -5.25 42.15
C ARG A 80 15.83 -4.46 41.84
N LEU A 81 14.93 -4.29 42.82
CA LEU A 81 13.71 -3.53 42.65
C LEU A 81 14.01 -2.04 42.42
N VAL A 82 14.92 -1.47 43.23
CA VAL A 82 15.36 -0.08 43.09
C VAL A 82 16.03 0.15 41.73
N THR A 83 16.94 -0.73 41.30
CA THR A 83 17.63 -0.60 40.02
C THR A 83 16.67 -0.69 38.85
N ARG A 84 15.69 -1.61 38.90
CA ARG A 84 14.62 -1.71 37.86
C ARG A 84 13.73 -0.47 37.85
N GLY A 85 13.35 0.02 39.01
CA GLY A 85 12.54 1.24 39.15
C GLY A 85 13.29 2.45 38.59
N ALA A 86 14.57 2.60 38.93
CA ALA A 86 15.39 3.68 38.38
C ALA A 86 15.56 3.58 36.85
N ALA A 87 15.79 2.37 36.31
CA ALA A 87 15.91 2.16 34.89
C ALA A 87 14.59 2.50 34.14
N LEU A 88 13.43 2.12 34.69
CA LEU A 88 12.12 2.47 34.15
C LEU A 88 11.85 3.99 34.24
N ALA A 89 12.20 4.63 35.35
CA ALA A 89 12.11 6.07 35.51
C ALA A 89 12.99 6.82 34.52
N CYS A 90 14.24 6.41 34.32
CA CYS A 90 15.12 6.99 33.32
C CYS A 90 14.59 6.79 31.89
N ALA A 91 14.08 5.60 31.57
CA ALA A 91 13.45 5.34 30.29
C ALA A 91 12.22 6.23 30.06
N GLY A 92 11.37 6.38 31.10
CA GLY A 92 10.20 7.27 31.06
C GLY A 92 10.58 8.74 30.87
N ILE A 93 11.55 9.23 31.62
CA ILE A 93 12.09 10.60 31.48
C ILE A 93 12.68 10.81 30.09
N TYR A 94 13.47 9.86 29.59
CA TYR A 94 14.03 9.92 28.24
C TYR A 94 12.93 9.96 27.19
N THR A 95 11.93 9.09 27.29
CA THR A 95 10.77 9.07 26.40
C THR A 95 10.03 10.41 26.42
N MET A 96 9.73 10.93 27.61
CA MET A 96 9.08 12.24 27.75
C MET A 96 9.93 13.37 27.16
N ALA A 97 11.23 13.37 27.41
CA ALA A 97 12.14 14.37 26.87
C ALA A 97 12.21 14.31 25.33
N VAL A 98 12.20 13.10 24.75
CA VAL A 98 12.20 12.90 23.30
C VAL A 98 10.86 13.31 22.67
N PHE A 99 9.72 12.93 23.25
CA PHE A 99 8.42 13.13 22.63
C PHE A 99 7.75 14.48 22.98
N TYR A 100 8.04 15.05 24.17
CA TYR A 100 7.38 16.28 24.64
C TYR A 100 8.35 17.42 24.97
N GLY A 101 9.64 17.14 25.14
CA GLY A 101 10.63 18.10 25.59
C GLY A 101 11.29 18.95 24.51
N GLY A 102 10.92 18.77 23.24
CA GLY A 102 11.53 19.53 22.13
C GLY A 102 13.04 19.32 21.95
N ILE A 103 13.65 18.36 22.66
CA ILE A 103 15.11 18.12 22.63
C ILE A 103 15.58 17.74 21.20
N PHE A 104 14.66 17.16 20.43
CA PHE A 104 14.83 16.87 19.00
C PHE A 104 13.82 17.66 18.17
N GLU A 105 13.59 18.94 18.50
CA GLU A 105 12.95 19.83 17.55
C GLU A 105 13.85 19.93 16.32
N THR A 106 13.61 19.05 15.40
CA THR A 106 14.12 19.16 14.04
C THR A 106 13.32 20.29 13.40
N ASN A 107 13.85 21.52 13.51
CA ASN A 107 13.22 22.71 12.96
C ASN A 107 12.85 22.46 11.49
N GLY A 108 11.57 22.17 11.25
CA GLY A 108 11.01 22.08 9.92
C GLY A 108 11.32 20.80 9.11
N ILE A 109 11.77 19.72 9.73
CA ILE A 109 11.84 18.42 9.02
C ILE A 109 10.39 17.93 8.79
N ARG A 110 9.85 18.34 7.66
CA ARG A 110 8.68 17.66 7.10
C ARG A 110 9.17 16.35 6.53
N LEU A 111 8.48 15.24 6.83
CA LEU A 111 8.63 14.00 6.09
C LEU A 111 8.18 14.25 4.65
N THR A 112 9.07 14.84 3.87
CA THR A 112 8.86 15.12 2.44
C THR A 112 9.20 13.87 1.64
N TRP A 113 8.87 13.88 0.36
CA TRP A 113 9.17 12.81 -0.59
C TRP A 113 10.69 12.57 -0.78
N ASN A 114 11.53 13.54 -0.43
CA ASN A 114 12.99 13.42 -0.44
C ASN A 114 13.47 12.82 0.88
N GLU A 115 13.67 11.52 0.91
CA GLU A 115 14.04 10.75 2.09
C GLU A 115 15.54 10.73 2.37
N ASN A 116 16.35 11.27 1.46
CA ASN A 116 17.82 11.25 1.55
C ASN A 116 18.37 11.89 2.84
N ASP A 117 17.60 12.81 3.45
CA ASP A 117 18.03 13.49 4.69
C ASP A 117 17.97 12.58 5.94
N PHE A 118 17.33 11.40 5.86
CA PHE A 118 17.13 10.49 6.99
C PHE A 118 17.79 9.13 6.84
N GLU A 119 18.43 8.83 5.70
CA GLU A 119 19.13 7.55 5.48
C GLU A 119 20.19 7.29 6.56
N GLU A 120 20.77 8.34 7.14
CA GLU A 120 21.78 8.26 8.19
C GLU A 120 21.20 7.89 9.55
N SER A 121 19.89 8.04 9.80
CA SER A 121 19.27 7.73 11.09
C SER A 121 17.87 7.12 11.00
N PRO A 122 17.76 5.83 10.67
CA PRO A 122 16.46 5.13 10.61
C PRO A 122 15.66 5.19 11.92
N VAL A 123 16.33 5.27 13.06
CA VAL A 123 15.68 5.36 14.38
C VAL A 123 15.01 6.73 14.56
N LEU A 124 15.69 7.80 14.17
CA LEU A 124 15.11 9.16 14.25
C LEU A 124 13.92 9.28 13.31
N TYR A 125 14.03 8.76 12.11
CA TYR A 125 12.94 8.73 11.14
C TYR A 125 11.71 7.98 11.66
N PHE A 126 11.90 6.82 12.28
CA PHE A 126 10.82 6.07 12.91
C PHE A 126 10.17 6.84 14.07
N VAL A 127 10.96 7.45 14.94
CA VAL A 127 10.46 8.25 16.08
C VAL A 127 9.66 9.46 15.57
N GLU A 128 10.14 10.15 14.53
CA GLU A 128 9.43 11.28 13.93
C GLU A 128 8.11 10.83 13.27
N SER A 129 8.09 9.64 12.69
CA SER A 129 6.86 9.08 12.13
C SER A 129 5.78 8.81 13.20
N ILE A 130 6.16 8.52 14.47
CA ILE A 130 5.19 8.41 15.58
C ILE A 130 4.55 9.77 15.85
N ARG A 131 5.33 10.85 15.85
CA ARG A 131 4.83 12.22 16.08
C ARG A 131 3.89 12.65 14.97
N SER A 132 4.22 12.32 13.73
CA SER A 132 3.42 12.67 12.56
C SER A 132 2.11 11.86 12.41
N MET A 133 1.88 10.82 13.21
CA MET A 133 0.62 10.05 13.19
C MET A 133 -0.60 10.83 13.67
N ASN A 134 -0.41 11.91 14.39
CA ASN A 134 -1.50 12.81 14.75
C ASN A 134 -1.76 13.76 13.58
N VAL A 135 -3.00 13.77 13.09
CA VAL A 135 -3.48 14.76 12.13
C VAL A 135 -3.99 15.95 12.93
N ASP A 136 -3.28 17.07 12.84
CA ASP A 136 -3.71 18.29 13.52
C ASP A 136 -4.98 18.85 12.87
N GLN A 137 -5.89 19.32 13.70
CA GLN A 137 -7.10 19.97 13.24
C GLN A 137 -6.73 21.30 12.55
N PRO A 138 -7.12 21.51 11.29
CA PRO A 138 -6.77 22.73 10.58
C PRO A 138 -7.43 23.95 11.24
N GLU A 139 -6.77 25.11 11.10
CA GLU A 139 -7.30 26.36 11.58
C GLU A 139 -8.64 26.70 10.93
N GLY A 140 -9.62 27.13 11.72
CA GLY A 140 -10.98 27.42 11.24
C GLY A 140 -11.88 26.19 11.04
N TYR A 141 -11.43 25.00 11.42
CA TYR A 141 -12.27 23.80 11.35
C TYR A 141 -13.44 23.89 12.33
N SER A 142 -14.66 23.81 11.79
CA SER A 142 -15.89 23.68 12.59
C SER A 142 -16.94 22.88 11.82
N LYS A 143 -17.94 22.37 12.53
CA LYS A 143 -19.06 21.67 11.87
C LYS A 143 -19.84 22.59 10.95
N GLU A 144 -19.95 23.86 11.32
CA GLU A 144 -20.64 24.89 10.55
C GLU A 144 -19.87 25.21 9.25
N ALA A 145 -18.53 25.32 9.32
CA ALA A 145 -17.69 25.53 8.15
C ALA A 145 -17.77 24.34 7.17
N LEU A 146 -17.78 23.10 7.68
CA LEU A 146 -17.98 21.91 6.85
C LEU A 146 -19.36 21.88 6.19
N ALA A 147 -20.42 22.21 6.94
CA ALA A 147 -21.78 22.24 6.41
C ALA A 147 -21.93 23.29 5.29
N ALA A 148 -21.25 24.45 5.42
CA ALA A 148 -21.23 25.47 4.37
C ALA A 148 -20.57 24.97 3.08
N ILE A 149 -19.42 24.30 3.18
CA ILE A 149 -18.72 23.70 2.03
C ILE A 149 -19.60 22.62 1.36
N SER A 150 -20.23 21.74 2.16
CA SER A 150 -21.10 20.70 1.65
C SER A 150 -22.33 21.26 0.92
N ALA A 151 -22.88 22.36 1.38
CA ALA A 151 -24.03 23.01 0.75
C ALA A 151 -23.69 23.61 -0.63
N GLU A 152 -22.47 24.12 -0.81
CA GLU A 152 -21.99 24.62 -2.10
C GLU A 152 -21.67 23.51 -3.10
N SER A 153 -21.40 22.32 -2.61
CA SER A 153 -20.95 21.15 -3.42
C SER A 153 -22.11 20.27 -3.91
N ALA A 154 -23.35 20.65 -3.69
CA ALA A 154 -24.50 19.88 -4.14
C ALA A 154 -24.53 19.77 -5.67
N LEU A 155 -24.25 18.56 -6.19
CA LEU A 155 -24.29 18.28 -7.61
C LEU A 155 -25.74 18.19 -8.09
N PRO A 156 -26.07 18.70 -9.31
CA PRO A 156 -27.40 18.55 -9.86
C PRO A 156 -27.70 17.07 -10.14
N VAL A 157 -28.76 16.57 -9.54
CA VAL A 157 -29.27 15.21 -9.78
C VAL A 157 -30.10 15.24 -11.05
N GLY A 158 -29.60 14.69 -12.14
CA GLY A 158 -30.35 14.59 -13.38
C GLY A 158 -29.51 14.09 -14.56
N GLY A 159 -30.16 13.54 -15.58
CA GLY A 159 -29.52 13.06 -16.81
C GLY A 159 -29.61 11.55 -17.01
N LYS A 160 -28.95 11.06 -18.07
CA LYS A 160 -28.81 9.62 -18.31
C LYS A 160 -27.96 9.00 -17.22
N LYS A 161 -28.39 7.87 -16.73
CA LYS A 161 -27.67 7.08 -15.72
C LYS A 161 -27.06 5.84 -16.41
N PRO A 162 -25.85 5.91 -16.98
CA PRO A 162 -25.19 4.73 -17.54
C PRO A 162 -24.76 3.78 -16.41
N HIS A 163 -24.43 2.54 -16.75
CA HIS A 163 -23.62 1.72 -15.82
C HIS A 163 -22.24 2.34 -15.67
N VAL A 164 -21.69 2.25 -14.49
CA VAL A 164 -20.34 2.74 -14.17
C VAL A 164 -19.48 1.56 -13.80
N ILE A 165 -18.41 1.35 -14.53
CA ILE A 165 -17.40 0.32 -14.24
C ILE A 165 -16.08 1.03 -14.02
N ALA A 166 -15.57 0.97 -12.80
CA ALA A 166 -14.27 1.53 -12.43
C ALA A 166 -13.29 0.38 -12.23
N ILE A 167 -12.22 0.35 -13.00
CA ILE A 167 -11.18 -0.68 -12.92
C ILE A 167 -9.89 -0.04 -12.45
N MET A 168 -9.37 -0.52 -11.34
CA MET A 168 -8.05 -0.19 -10.85
C MET A 168 -7.09 -1.30 -11.26
N ASN A 169 -6.34 -1.08 -12.32
CA ASN A 169 -5.33 -2.02 -12.78
C ASN A 169 -4.11 -1.95 -11.87
N GLU A 170 -3.85 -3.04 -11.14
CA GLU A 170 -2.69 -3.17 -10.26
C GLU A 170 -1.39 -3.01 -11.06
N ALA A 171 -0.51 -2.15 -10.56
CA ALA A 171 0.81 -1.89 -11.13
C ALA A 171 0.81 -1.58 -12.64
N PHE A 172 -0.28 -1.04 -13.19
CA PHE A 172 -0.39 -0.69 -14.60
C PHE A 172 0.12 0.73 -14.83
N SER A 173 1.41 0.86 -15.14
CA SER A 173 2.07 2.14 -15.41
C SER A 173 2.87 2.10 -16.70
N ASP A 174 2.72 3.11 -17.53
CA ASP A 174 3.43 3.24 -18.79
C ASP A 174 4.88 3.71 -18.57
N LEU A 175 5.83 2.79 -18.63
CA LEU A 175 7.26 3.08 -18.44
C LEU A 175 7.82 4.02 -19.52
N ARG A 176 7.16 4.16 -20.68
CA ARG A 176 7.53 5.13 -21.73
C ARG A 176 7.42 6.59 -21.25
N ARG A 177 6.77 6.82 -20.09
CA ARG A 177 6.69 8.14 -19.45
C ARG A 177 7.95 8.54 -18.68
N ILE A 178 8.79 7.58 -18.33
CA ILE A 178 9.99 7.80 -17.52
C ILE A 178 11.30 7.62 -18.30
N GLY A 179 11.24 7.06 -19.52
CA GLY A 179 12.41 6.89 -20.36
C GLY A 179 12.04 6.46 -21.77
N ASP A 180 12.86 6.84 -22.72
CA ASP A 180 12.73 6.42 -24.12
C ASP A 180 13.40 5.06 -24.31
N PHE A 181 12.65 4.07 -24.74
CA PHE A 181 13.13 2.75 -25.11
C PHE A 181 12.21 2.12 -26.16
N GLU A 182 12.76 1.23 -26.95
CA GLU A 182 12.02 0.43 -27.91
C GLU A 182 11.89 -1.00 -27.42
N THR A 183 10.86 -1.70 -27.86
CA THR A 183 10.62 -3.10 -27.54
C THR A 183 10.41 -3.92 -28.80
N ASN A 184 10.68 -5.23 -28.71
CA ASN A 184 10.50 -6.16 -29.85
C ASN A 184 9.07 -6.23 -30.37
N VAL A 185 8.07 -5.88 -29.54
CA VAL A 185 6.63 -5.84 -29.87
C VAL A 185 5.98 -4.69 -29.14
N GLU A 186 4.85 -4.18 -29.64
CA GLU A 186 4.04 -3.18 -28.94
C GLU A 186 3.53 -3.72 -27.59
N ILE A 187 3.60 -2.89 -26.56
CA ILE A 187 3.25 -3.28 -25.19
C ILE A 187 1.73 -3.29 -24.98
N THR A 188 1.06 -2.20 -25.37
CA THR A 188 -0.37 -1.98 -25.15
C THR A 188 -1.11 -1.59 -26.43
N PRO A 189 -1.04 -2.42 -27.50
CA PRO A 189 -1.56 -2.04 -28.83
C PRO A 189 -3.07 -1.77 -28.84
N PHE A 190 -3.85 -2.52 -28.06
CA PHE A 190 -5.30 -2.32 -27.99
C PHE A 190 -5.64 -1.02 -27.28
N ILE A 191 -5.13 -0.83 -26.06
CA ILE A 191 -5.36 0.38 -25.26
C ILE A 191 -4.85 1.62 -26.01
N ASP A 192 -3.67 1.55 -26.63
CA ASP A 192 -3.09 2.65 -27.40
C ASP A 192 -3.92 2.96 -28.66
N GLY A 193 -4.58 1.95 -29.24
CA GLY A 193 -5.45 2.06 -30.40
C GLY A 193 -6.86 2.61 -30.13
N LEU A 194 -7.31 2.66 -28.88
CA LEU A 194 -8.64 3.18 -28.53
C LEU A 194 -8.76 4.67 -28.88
N THR A 195 -9.72 5.03 -29.74
CA THR A 195 -9.96 6.41 -30.21
C THR A 195 -11.41 6.83 -30.12
N GLU A 196 -12.35 5.91 -30.41
CA GLU A 196 -13.78 6.20 -30.38
C GLU A 196 -14.33 6.15 -28.96
N ASN A 197 -15.16 7.14 -28.60
CA ASN A 197 -15.79 7.26 -27.28
C ASN A 197 -14.78 7.18 -26.11
N THR A 198 -13.53 7.58 -26.36
CA THR A 198 -12.41 7.44 -25.44
C THR A 198 -11.90 8.81 -24.99
N VAL A 199 -11.72 8.97 -23.68
CA VAL A 199 -11.02 10.11 -23.07
C VAL A 199 -9.79 9.59 -22.35
N ARG A 200 -8.64 10.18 -22.61
CA ARG A 200 -7.37 9.82 -21.99
C ARG A 200 -6.80 10.97 -21.17
N GLY A 201 -6.11 10.64 -20.10
CA GLY A 201 -5.46 11.62 -19.25
C GLY A 201 -4.34 11.00 -18.43
N ALA A 202 -3.55 11.86 -17.80
CA ALA A 202 -2.57 11.46 -16.79
C ALA A 202 -3.20 11.65 -15.41
N VAL A 203 -3.07 10.65 -14.56
CA VAL A 203 -3.42 10.72 -13.14
C VAL A 203 -2.15 10.84 -12.34
N TYR A 204 -2.03 11.89 -11.55
CA TYR A 204 -0.95 12.07 -10.59
C TYR A 204 -1.38 11.49 -9.25
N SER A 205 -0.80 10.36 -8.89
CA SER A 205 -1.08 9.74 -7.59
C SER A 205 -0.24 10.38 -6.50
N SER A 206 -0.85 10.68 -5.36
CA SER A 206 -0.15 11.07 -4.14
C SER A 206 0.40 9.87 -3.38
N VAL A 207 0.19 8.66 -3.89
CA VAL A 207 0.64 7.38 -3.32
C VAL A 207 1.91 6.92 -4.01
N PHE A 208 2.96 6.61 -3.24
CA PHE A 208 4.25 6.17 -3.75
C PHE A 208 4.63 4.80 -3.18
N GLY A 209 5.26 3.96 -4.01
CA GLY A 209 5.87 2.71 -3.58
C GLY A 209 4.87 1.62 -3.17
N GLY A 210 3.77 1.45 -3.90
CA GLY A 210 2.70 0.50 -3.61
C GLY A 210 1.61 1.12 -2.74
N SER A 211 1.01 0.35 -1.80
CA SER A 211 -0.12 0.82 -0.98
C SER A 211 -1.38 1.12 -1.82
N THR A 212 -1.75 0.17 -2.67
CA THR A 212 -2.93 0.21 -3.55
C THR A 212 -4.19 0.70 -2.85
N ALA A 213 -4.43 0.26 -1.61
CA ALA A 213 -5.57 0.68 -0.80
C ALA A 213 -5.63 2.20 -0.53
N ASN A 214 -4.50 2.91 -0.60
CA ASN A 214 -4.48 4.36 -0.46
C ASN A 214 -5.00 5.06 -1.72
N SER A 215 -4.68 4.52 -2.90
CA SER A 215 -5.25 5.02 -4.17
C SER A 215 -6.74 4.69 -4.28
N GLU A 216 -7.18 3.53 -3.79
CA GLU A 216 -8.60 3.18 -3.67
C GLU A 216 -9.32 4.17 -2.75
N PHE A 217 -8.71 4.50 -1.59
CA PHE A 217 -9.24 5.48 -0.67
C PHE A 217 -9.44 6.85 -1.34
N GLU A 218 -8.46 7.33 -2.10
CA GLU A 218 -8.58 8.60 -2.84
C GLU A 218 -9.70 8.56 -3.87
N LEU A 219 -9.82 7.47 -4.64
CA LEU A 219 -10.87 7.32 -5.65
C LEU A 219 -12.27 7.25 -5.01
N LEU A 220 -12.44 6.38 -4.00
CA LEU A 220 -13.75 6.11 -3.44
C LEU A 220 -14.25 7.21 -2.51
N THR A 221 -13.37 7.97 -1.86
CA THR A 221 -13.77 9.03 -0.92
C THR A 221 -13.63 10.45 -1.47
N GLY A 222 -12.89 10.63 -2.59
CA GLY A 222 -12.50 11.95 -3.06
C GLY A 222 -11.53 12.69 -2.14
N MET A 223 -11.03 12.04 -1.08
CA MET A 223 -10.05 12.61 -0.16
C MET A 223 -8.64 12.37 -0.69
N THR A 224 -7.66 13.18 -0.27
CA THR A 224 -6.26 13.01 -0.67
C THR A 224 -5.41 12.46 0.46
N MET A 225 -4.43 11.63 0.12
CA MET A 225 -3.39 11.18 1.04
C MET A 225 -2.40 12.29 1.44
N ALA A 226 -2.40 13.43 0.73
CA ALA A 226 -1.44 14.51 0.97
C ALA A 226 -1.46 15.08 2.39
N PHE A 227 -2.58 14.97 3.10
CA PHE A 227 -2.76 15.44 4.49
C PHE A 227 -2.76 14.31 5.52
N ILE A 228 -2.57 13.08 5.07
CA ILE A 228 -2.53 11.90 5.94
C ILE A 228 -1.06 11.61 6.30
N PRO A 229 -0.76 11.21 7.53
CA PRO A 229 0.60 10.87 7.93
C PRO A 229 1.25 9.86 7.00
N LYS A 230 2.52 10.10 6.67
CA LYS A 230 3.29 9.21 5.79
C LYS A 230 3.33 7.79 6.37
N GLY A 231 3.16 6.79 5.53
CA GLY A 231 3.10 5.38 5.93
C GLY A 231 1.76 4.93 6.51
N ALA A 232 0.82 5.83 6.76
CA ALA A 232 -0.52 5.44 7.19
C ALA A 232 -1.31 4.81 6.04
N ALA A 233 -2.14 3.82 6.39
CA ALA A 233 -3.12 3.23 5.51
C ALA A 233 -4.53 3.53 6.07
N PRO A 234 -5.30 4.43 5.44
CA PRO A 234 -6.63 4.81 5.92
C PRO A 234 -7.55 3.62 6.16
N TYR A 235 -7.52 2.63 5.29
CA TYR A 235 -8.28 1.39 5.43
C TYR A 235 -8.01 0.63 6.74
N GLN A 236 -6.80 0.74 7.27
CA GLN A 236 -6.42 0.06 8.51
C GLN A 236 -6.57 0.94 9.74
N SER A 237 -6.41 2.26 9.58
CA SER A 237 -6.28 3.19 10.70
C SER A 237 -7.50 4.10 10.91
N TYR A 238 -8.16 4.54 9.83
CA TYR A 238 -9.15 5.63 9.90
C TYR A 238 -10.56 5.24 9.50
N ILE A 239 -10.75 4.29 8.57
CA ILE A 239 -12.08 3.84 8.14
C ILE A 239 -12.56 2.74 9.09
N LYS A 240 -13.47 3.11 9.99
CA LYS A 240 -14.00 2.22 11.04
C LYS A 240 -15.53 2.30 11.21
N TYR A 241 -16.14 3.21 10.50
CA TYR A 241 -17.58 3.48 10.54
C TYR A 241 -18.03 3.85 9.15
N GLU A 242 -19.33 3.82 8.92
CA GLU A 242 -19.96 4.31 7.69
C GLU A 242 -19.35 5.64 7.25
N LYS A 243 -19.04 5.74 5.97
CA LYS A 243 -18.36 6.88 5.40
C LYS A 243 -18.96 7.24 4.05
N ASP A 244 -19.26 8.52 3.88
CA ASP A 244 -19.62 9.05 2.57
C ASP A 244 -18.55 8.71 1.55
N SER A 245 -18.98 8.17 0.43
CA SER A 245 -18.10 7.66 -0.62
C SER A 245 -18.76 7.78 -1.98
N LEU A 246 -18.01 7.50 -3.04
CA LEU A 246 -18.58 7.35 -4.38
C LEU A 246 -19.70 6.29 -4.41
N VAL A 247 -19.60 5.26 -3.57
CA VAL A 247 -20.62 4.21 -3.43
C VAL A 247 -21.93 4.83 -2.95
N SER A 248 -21.92 5.53 -1.80
CA SER A 248 -23.12 6.15 -1.22
C SER A 248 -23.72 7.23 -2.14
N VAL A 249 -22.87 7.98 -2.85
CA VAL A 249 -23.34 8.99 -3.85
C VAL A 249 -24.07 8.33 -5.01
N LEU A 250 -23.61 7.19 -5.50
CA LEU A 250 -24.26 6.46 -6.60
C LEU A 250 -25.48 5.70 -6.09
N GLU A 251 -25.43 5.10 -4.90
CA GLU A 251 -26.58 4.45 -4.25
C GLU A 251 -27.75 5.44 -4.11
N ALA A 252 -27.50 6.65 -3.62
CA ALA A 252 -28.52 7.72 -3.53
C ALA A 252 -29.15 8.08 -4.89
N GLN A 253 -28.51 7.71 -6.00
CA GLN A 253 -29.02 7.86 -7.35
C GLN A 253 -29.67 6.59 -7.90
N GLY A 254 -29.77 5.53 -7.09
CA GLY A 254 -30.43 4.25 -7.42
C GLY A 254 -29.52 3.27 -8.18
N TYR A 255 -28.22 3.33 -7.96
CA TYR A 255 -27.28 2.31 -8.41
C TYR A 255 -27.21 1.17 -7.38
N THR A 256 -27.06 -0.03 -7.89
CA THR A 256 -26.57 -1.19 -7.12
C THR A 256 -25.05 -1.29 -7.28
N SER A 257 -24.34 -1.46 -6.19
CA SER A 257 -22.88 -1.43 -6.18
C SER A 257 -22.27 -2.82 -5.92
N ALA A 258 -21.22 -3.14 -6.65
CA ALA A 258 -20.43 -4.36 -6.38
C ALA A 258 -18.93 -4.09 -6.48
N ALA A 259 -18.18 -4.61 -5.51
CA ALA A 259 -16.73 -4.62 -5.54
C ALA A 259 -16.19 -6.03 -5.82
N LEU A 260 -15.24 -6.14 -6.74
CA LEU A 260 -14.61 -7.41 -7.11
C LEU A 260 -13.08 -7.28 -7.00
N HIS A 261 -12.47 -8.16 -6.21
CA HIS A 261 -11.01 -8.21 -6.03
C HIS A 261 -10.51 -9.65 -5.95
N PRO A 262 -9.73 -10.16 -6.94
CA PRO A 262 -9.30 -11.55 -7.00
C PRO A 262 -8.13 -11.84 -6.04
N TYR A 263 -8.26 -11.41 -4.79
CA TYR A 263 -7.30 -11.65 -3.72
C TYR A 263 -8.00 -11.83 -2.37
N ASP A 264 -7.21 -12.08 -1.31
CA ASP A 264 -7.69 -12.34 0.04
C ASP A 264 -8.45 -11.14 0.63
N ALA A 265 -9.62 -11.40 1.21
CA ALA A 265 -10.49 -10.41 1.84
C ALA A 265 -9.79 -9.61 2.96
N SER A 266 -8.87 -10.25 3.68
CA SER A 266 -8.10 -9.61 4.75
C SER A 266 -7.04 -8.63 4.24
N GLY A 267 -6.73 -8.65 2.94
CA GLY A 267 -5.78 -7.74 2.31
C GLY A 267 -6.20 -6.28 2.49
N TRP A 268 -5.38 -5.49 3.18
CA TRP A 268 -5.66 -4.09 3.51
C TRP A 268 -6.95 -3.87 4.33
N ASN A 269 -7.55 -4.90 4.94
CA ASN A 269 -8.82 -4.81 5.66
C ASN A 269 -10.01 -4.42 4.76
N ARG A 270 -9.94 -4.78 3.47
CA ARG A 270 -10.95 -4.38 2.46
C ARG A 270 -12.36 -4.83 2.80
N GLU A 271 -12.53 -6.04 3.32
CA GLU A 271 -13.84 -6.57 3.71
C GLU A 271 -14.58 -5.58 4.63
N ALA A 272 -13.96 -5.20 5.75
CA ALA A 272 -14.56 -4.27 6.69
C ALA A 272 -14.72 -2.84 6.13
N VAL A 273 -13.79 -2.40 5.28
CA VAL A 273 -13.84 -1.06 4.69
C VAL A 273 -14.91 -0.94 3.62
N TYR A 274 -15.10 -1.96 2.80
CA TYR A 274 -16.15 -1.95 1.77
C TYR A 274 -17.55 -2.02 2.40
N ASP A 275 -17.69 -2.70 3.54
CA ASP A 275 -18.90 -2.62 4.37
C ASP A 275 -19.14 -1.18 4.88
N CYS A 276 -18.08 -0.50 5.38
CA CYS A 276 -18.18 0.91 5.78
C CYS A 276 -18.52 1.87 4.62
N PHE A 277 -18.18 1.54 3.38
CA PHE A 277 -18.55 2.32 2.19
C PHE A 277 -19.94 1.99 1.65
N GLY A 278 -20.55 0.89 2.11
CA GLY A 278 -21.90 0.50 1.77
C GLY A 278 -22.02 -0.23 0.43
N PHE A 279 -21.01 -0.98 -0.01
CA PHE A 279 -21.17 -1.85 -1.18
C PHE A 279 -22.24 -2.90 -0.94
N ASP A 280 -23.19 -3.06 -1.88
CA ASP A 280 -24.25 -4.07 -1.81
C ASP A 280 -23.72 -5.50 -1.96
N GLU A 281 -22.63 -5.65 -2.71
CA GLU A 281 -22.00 -6.94 -2.99
C GLU A 281 -20.48 -6.77 -2.99
N VAL A 282 -19.78 -7.72 -2.36
CA VAL A 282 -18.32 -7.79 -2.39
C VAL A 282 -17.90 -9.21 -2.71
N ARG A 283 -17.02 -9.38 -3.70
CA ARG A 283 -16.43 -10.68 -4.08
C ARG A 283 -14.91 -10.63 -3.96
N PHE A 284 -14.39 -11.53 -3.15
CA PHE A 284 -12.97 -11.81 -3.05
C PHE A 284 -12.62 -13.11 -3.76
N ILE A 285 -11.36 -13.52 -3.73
CA ILE A 285 -10.83 -14.65 -4.48
C ILE A 285 -11.65 -15.96 -4.32
N ASP A 286 -12.25 -16.18 -3.15
CA ASP A 286 -13.01 -17.42 -2.88
C ASP A 286 -14.33 -17.48 -3.68
N GLU A 287 -14.92 -16.32 -3.99
CA GLU A 287 -16.16 -16.22 -4.78
C GLU A 287 -15.92 -16.17 -6.30
N PHE A 288 -14.66 -16.03 -6.74
CA PHE A 288 -14.32 -15.99 -8.17
C PHE A 288 -14.49 -17.39 -8.80
N GLN A 289 -15.06 -17.39 -10.00
CA GLN A 289 -15.23 -18.60 -10.82
C GLN A 289 -14.13 -18.69 -11.88
N ASN A 290 -13.86 -19.90 -12.39
CA ASN A 290 -12.94 -20.16 -13.50
C ASN A 290 -11.58 -19.52 -13.35
N LYS A 291 -11.00 -19.54 -12.15
CA LYS A 291 -9.73 -18.91 -11.83
C LYS A 291 -8.57 -19.48 -12.64
N ARG A 292 -7.96 -18.70 -13.49
CA ARG A 292 -6.66 -18.97 -14.11
C ARG A 292 -5.59 -18.18 -13.38
N TYR A 293 -4.39 -18.72 -13.31
CA TYR A 293 -3.32 -18.13 -12.54
C TYR A 293 -2.07 -17.86 -13.38
N LEU A 294 -1.46 -16.71 -13.17
CA LEU A 294 -0.17 -16.33 -13.72
C LEU A 294 0.71 -15.84 -12.57
N ARG A 295 1.91 -16.41 -12.41
CA ARG A 295 2.82 -16.09 -11.30
C ARG A 295 2.22 -16.21 -9.90
N GLY A 296 1.18 -17.03 -9.73
CA GLY A 296 0.45 -17.20 -8.47
C GLY A 296 -0.71 -16.22 -8.25
N TYR A 297 -0.92 -15.27 -9.14
CA TYR A 297 -2.07 -14.35 -9.12
C TYR A 297 -3.12 -14.74 -10.15
N VAL A 298 -4.38 -14.43 -9.86
CA VAL A 298 -5.47 -14.61 -10.81
C VAL A 298 -5.24 -13.68 -12.00
N THR A 299 -5.40 -14.21 -13.23
CA THR A 299 -5.20 -13.46 -14.45
C THR A 299 -6.24 -12.35 -14.61
N ASP A 300 -5.89 -11.25 -15.29
CA ASP A 300 -6.82 -10.16 -15.58
C ASP A 300 -7.97 -10.64 -16.48
N GLU A 301 -7.69 -11.55 -17.43
CA GLU A 301 -8.71 -12.21 -18.24
C GLU A 301 -9.75 -12.92 -17.36
N SER A 302 -9.32 -13.77 -16.42
CA SER A 302 -10.23 -14.45 -15.49
C SER A 302 -10.96 -13.48 -14.55
N ASN A 303 -10.32 -12.41 -14.13
CA ASN A 303 -10.92 -11.35 -13.34
C ASN A 303 -12.03 -10.64 -14.11
N PHE A 304 -11.77 -10.27 -15.36
CA PHE A 304 -12.75 -9.58 -16.22
C PHE A 304 -13.90 -10.49 -16.64
N GLU A 305 -13.69 -11.80 -16.83
CA GLU A 305 -14.79 -12.74 -16.99
C GLU A 305 -15.78 -12.71 -15.81
N ASN A 306 -15.26 -12.65 -14.59
CA ASN A 306 -16.11 -12.52 -13.39
C ASN A 306 -16.83 -11.16 -13.32
N LEU A 307 -16.18 -10.08 -13.76
CA LEU A 307 -16.78 -8.76 -13.87
C LEU A 307 -17.91 -8.73 -14.90
N ILE A 308 -17.67 -9.28 -16.11
CA ILE A 308 -18.67 -9.44 -17.17
C ILE A 308 -19.84 -10.28 -16.66
N GLY A 309 -19.56 -11.42 -16.03
CA GLY A 309 -20.60 -12.29 -15.48
C GLY A 309 -21.51 -11.57 -14.46
N ARG A 310 -20.94 -10.68 -13.61
CA ARG A 310 -21.77 -9.87 -12.71
C ARG A 310 -22.60 -8.83 -13.49
N TYR A 311 -22.02 -8.22 -14.51
CA TYR A 311 -22.73 -7.28 -15.35
C TYR A 311 -23.89 -7.94 -16.12
N GLU A 312 -23.69 -9.13 -16.67
CA GLU A 312 -24.70 -9.88 -17.40
C GLU A 312 -25.82 -10.40 -16.49
N ALA A 313 -25.51 -10.76 -15.25
CA ALA A 313 -26.47 -11.23 -14.27
C ALA A 313 -27.38 -10.12 -13.68
N ARG A 314 -27.28 -8.87 -14.17
CA ARG A 314 -28.10 -7.76 -13.70
C ARG A 314 -29.57 -7.94 -14.03
N ASN A 315 -30.41 -7.45 -13.13
CA ASN A 315 -31.85 -7.41 -13.38
C ASN A 315 -32.23 -6.37 -14.44
N GLU A 316 -33.39 -6.54 -15.05
CA GLU A 316 -33.91 -5.53 -15.97
C GLU A 316 -34.13 -4.18 -15.24
N GLY A 317 -33.60 -3.10 -15.79
CA GLY A 317 -33.67 -1.78 -15.19
C GLY A 317 -32.65 -1.50 -14.07
N GLU A 318 -31.93 -2.49 -13.60
CA GLU A 318 -30.85 -2.30 -12.62
C GLU A 318 -29.75 -1.41 -13.21
N ARG A 319 -29.24 -0.49 -12.39
CA ARG A 319 -28.08 0.35 -12.71
C ARG A 319 -26.94 -0.06 -11.82
N LEU A 320 -25.80 -0.37 -12.43
CA LEU A 320 -24.65 -0.93 -11.72
C LEU A 320 -23.53 0.09 -11.57
N PHE A 321 -22.95 0.13 -10.37
CA PHE A 321 -21.62 0.60 -10.12
C PHE A 321 -20.75 -0.61 -9.80
N LEU A 322 -19.82 -0.97 -10.69
CA LEU A 322 -18.88 -2.08 -10.48
C LEU A 322 -17.50 -1.49 -10.24
N PHE A 323 -16.92 -1.81 -9.10
CA PHE A 323 -15.56 -1.46 -8.75
C PHE A 323 -14.70 -2.72 -8.78
N ASN A 324 -13.72 -2.74 -9.66
CA ASN A 324 -12.85 -3.90 -9.85
C ASN A 324 -11.39 -3.53 -9.63
N ILE A 325 -10.65 -4.37 -8.89
CA ILE A 325 -9.23 -4.23 -8.69
C ILE A 325 -8.56 -5.48 -9.23
N THR A 326 -7.58 -5.34 -10.11
CA THR A 326 -6.84 -6.48 -10.65
C THR A 326 -5.72 -6.92 -9.71
N MET A 327 -5.06 -8.05 -10.00
CA MET A 327 -3.97 -8.56 -9.17
C MET A 327 -2.83 -9.17 -9.99
N GLN A 328 -3.02 -9.47 -11.29
CA GLN A 328 -2.08 -10.16 -12.14
C GLN A 328 -0.68 -9.52 -12.14
N ASN A 329 -0.61 -8.19 -12.21
CA ASN A 329 0.63 -7.45 -12.34
C ASN A 329 1.31 -7.12 -11.01
N HIS A 330 0.79 -7.61 -9.89
CA HIS A 330 1.42 -7.38 -8.58
C HIS A 330 2.88 -7.89 -8.58
N GLY A 331 3.80 -7.12 -7.97
CA GLY A 331 5.23 -7.50 -7.81
C GLY A 331 5.41 -8.84 -7.07
N SER A 332 6.54 -9.47 -7.06
CA SER A 332 7.82 -9.09 -7.67
C SER A 332 7.90 -9.59 -9.14
N TYR A 333 8.77 -8.97 -9.92
CA TYR A 333 8.96 -9.32 -11.34
C TYR A 333 10.21 -10.21 -11.52
N LYS A 334 10.36 -11.23 -10.67
CA LYS A 334 11.48 -12.18 -10.62
C LYS A 334 10.99 -13.64 -10.73
N SER A 335 9.87 -13.87 -11.40
CA SER A 335 9.30 -15.21 -11.48
C SER A 335 10.01 -16.04 -12.54
N GLU A 336 10.65 -17.12 -12.13
CA GLU A 336 11.22 -18.12 -13.03
C GLU A 336 10.16 -18.94 -13.79
N SER A 337 8.92 -18.94 -13.28
CA SER A 337 7.80 -19.66 -13.91
C SER A 337 7.09 -18.86 -15.00
N TYR A 338 7.54 -17.65 -15.30
CA TYR A 338 6.96 -16.79 -16.33
C TYR A 338 8.03 -16.32 -17.30
N GLU A 339 7.89 -16.73 -18.55
CA GLU A 339 8.78 -16.33 -19.65
C GLU A 339 8.32 -14.98 -20.22
N SER A 340 9.22 -14.00 -20.25
CA SER A 340 8.94 -12.68 -20.80
C SER A 340 8.74 -12.76 -22.31
N THR A 341 7.67 -12.16 -22.82
CA THR A 341 7.35 -12.08 -24.25
C THR A 341 7.72 -10.73 -24.85
N VAL A 342 7.99 -9.74 -24.01
CA VAL A 342 8.49 -8.42 -24.38
C VAL A 342 9.92 -8.30 -23.95
N SER A 343 10.79 -7.88 -24.86
CA SER A 343 12.20 -7.56 -24.60
C SER A 343 12.49 -6.10 -24.98
N ILE A 344 13.49 -5.50 -24.32
CA ILE A 344 13.94 -4.13 -24.61
C ILE A 344 14.97 -4.21 -25.74
N SER A 345 14.66 -3.59 -26.89
CA SER A 345 15.48 -3.67 -28.10
C SER A 345 16.92 -3.17 -27.87
N GLY A 346 17.89 -4.00 -28.20
CA GLY A 346 19.32 -3.72 -28.00
C GLY A 346 19.82 -3.94 -26.56
N HIS A 347 18.95 -4.39 -25.66
CA HIS A 347 19.23 -4.68 -24.25
C HIS A 347 18.51 -5.96 -23.78
N GLU A 348 18.31 -6.90 -24.71
CA GLU A 348 17.56 -8.14 -24.47
C GLU A 348 18.15 -8.93 -23.29
N GLY A 349 17.35 -9.11 -22.24
CA GLY A 349 17.74 -9.83 -21.02
C GLY A 349 18.65 -9.06 -20.06
N GLU A 350 19.05 -7.83 -20.35
CA GLU A 350 19.82 -7.00 -19.42
C GLU A 350 18.93 -6.51 -18.25
N PHE A 351 17.63 -6.32 -18.51
CA PHE A 351 16.65 -5.83 -17.54
C PHE A 351 15.49 -6.81 -17.35
N PRO A 352 15.73 -8.02 -16.86
CA PRO A 352 14.73 -9.10 -16.86
C PRO A 352 13.47 -8.76 -16.06
N GLN A 353 13.57 -7.94 -15.02
CA GLN A 353 12.41 -7.50 -14.25
C GLN A 353 11.54 -6.52 -15.04
N ALA A 354 12.14 -5.58 -15.76
CA ALA A 354 11.43 -4.66 -16.63
C ALA A 354 10.75 -5.41 -17.78
N GLU A 355 11.46 -6.33 -18.43
CA GLU A 355 10.91 -7.16 -19.51
C GLU A 355 9.73 -8.01 -19.02
N GLN A 356 9.83 -8.59 -17.82
CA GLN A 356 8.72 -9.33 -17.21
C GLN A 356 7.52 -8.42 -16.93
N TYR A 357 7.75 -7.24 -16.38
CA TYR A 357 6.71 -6.25 -16.14
C TYR A 357 6.02 -5.81 -17.45
N LEU A 358 6.78 -5.47 -18.48
CA LEU A 358 6.24 -5.07 -19.79
C LEU A 358 5.43 -6.20 -20.44
N SER A 359 5.86 -7.43 -20.27
CA SER A 359 5.12 -8.61 -20.74
C SER A 359 3.78 -8.77 -20.04
N LEU A 360 3.71 -8.49 -18.73
CA LEU A 360 2.47 -8.51 -17.96
C LEU A 360 1.51 -7.41 -18.39
N LEU A 361 2.01 -6.19 -18.68
CA LEU A 361 1.18 -5.13 -19.25
C LEU A 361 0.53 -5.55 -20.57
N ARG A 362 1.27 -6.31 -21.39
CA ARG A 362 0.75 -6.84 -22.64
C ARG A 362 -0.35 -7.88 -22.42
N GLU A 363 -0.25 -8.73 -21.40
CA GLU A 363 -1.33 -9.65 -21.03
C GLU A 363 -2.57 -8.89 -20.54
N THR A 364 -2.39 -7.84 -19.75
CA THR A 364 -3.50 -6.95 -19.36
C THR A 364 -4.17 -6.29 -20.57
N ASP A 365 -3.38 -5.79 -21.54
CA ASP A 365 -3.91 -5.19 -22.76
C ASP A 365 -4.82 -6.15 -23.55
N LYS A 366 -4.43 -7.42 -23.65
CA LYS A 366 -5.27 -8.49 -24.26
C LYS A 366 -6.56 -8.68 -23.46
N ALA A 367 -6.48 -8.75 -22.14
CA ALA A 367 -7.65 -8.92 -21.30
C ALA A 367 -8.63 -7.73 -21.38
N VAL A 368 -8.12 -6.50 -21.49
CA VAL A 368 -8.96 -5.31 -21.72
C VAL A 368 -9.65 -5.36 -23.09
N ASN A 369 -8.99 -5.89 -24.12
CA ASN A 369 -9.62 -6.09 -25.44
C ASN A 369 -10.81 -7.08 -25.40
N GLU A 370 -10.77 -8.04 -24.50
CA GLU A 370 -11.88 -9.00 -24.32
C GLU A 370 -13.01 -8.43 -23.46
N LEU A 371 -12.70 -7.45 -22.61
CA LEU A 371 -13.67 -6.77 -21.75
C LEU A 371 -14.52 -5.74 -22.50
N ILE A 372 -13.94 -5.01 -23.47
CA ILE A 372 -14.60 -3.93 -24.23
C ILE A 372 -15.21 -4.43 -25.53
#